data_b213d937ebaf61afc17fa2d7fa0cee7c
#
_entry.id   b213d937ebaf61afc17fa2d7fa0cee7c
#
_cell.length_a   1.000
_cell.length_b   1.000
_cell.length_c   1.000
_cell.angle_alpha   90.00
_cell.angle_beta   90.00
_cell.angle_gamma   90.00
#
_symmetry.space_group_name_H-M   'P 1'
#
loop_
_entity.id
_entity.type
_entity.pdbx_description
1 polymer ?
#
loop_
_entity_poly.entity_id
_entity_poly.type
_entity_poly.pdbx_seq_one_letter_code
_entity_poly.pdbx_strand_id
1 'polypeptide(L)'
;VKRDAAFEALLNWKGIEVADELYAICKENPSSNYFDPALTAYVKLVSNPAFTGENRLLSLRKAMEIAKTDAQKNAILQQIEKTGTFLGMLYAGEFLDQKPVQQAAANAVMNIALGNKEYMGTNVRALLNKVMEVLDNPDAGYQKEAIKKHLAEMPQGEGFVSLFNGKDLTGWKGLVQNPIARAKMKPAQLAKEQAKADENMRRDWKVEDGLLVFEGSGYDNLCTEKQYGDFEMYVDWMLDPAGPEADAGIYLRGTPQVQIWDTSRVNVGAQVGSGGLYNNQVNESKPSKVADNKLGEWNSFYIKMVGDRVTVVLNGEKVVDDVILENYW
;
A
#
# COMPACT_ATOMS: atom_id res chain seq x y z
N VAL A 1 20.25 33.74 12.48
CA VAL A 1 20.82 33.28 13.77
C VAL A 1 19.83 32.42 14.56
N LYS A 2 18.65 32.95 15.00
CA LYS A 2 17.70 32.13 15.80
C LYS A 2 17.08 30.98 14.98
N ARG A 3 16.73 31.22 13.71
CA ARG A 3 16.16 30.22 12.81
C ARG A 3 17.16 29.10 12.52
N ASP A 4 18.41 29.42 12.26
CA ASP A 4 19.46 28.46 11.97
C ASP A 4 19.75 27.57 13.19
N ALA A 5 19.85 28.17 14.40
CA ALA A 5 20.04 27.41 15.63
C ALA A 5 18.86 26.47 15.94
N ALA A 6 17.62 26.90 15.67
CA ALA A 6 16.44 26.05 15.82
C ALA A 6 16.45 24.88 14.82
N PHE A 7 16.84 25.15 13.58
CA PHE A 7 16.96 24.13 12.56
C PHE A 7 18.08 23.11 12.88
N GLU A 8 19.23 23.58 13.35
CA GLU A 8 20.31 22.68 13.80
C GLU A 8 19.86 21.80 14.98
N ALA A 9 19.09 22.34 15.93
CA ALA A 9 18.52 21.56 17.02
C ALA A 9 17.58 20.47 16.48
N LEU A 10 16.75 20.81 15.48
CA LEU A 10 15.83 19.86 14.82
C LEU A 10 16.59 18.74 14.12
N LEU A 11 17.66 19.06 13.38
CA LEU A 11 18.50 18.06 12.70
C LEU A 11 19.19 17.09 13.65
N ASN A 12 19.49 17.52 14.87
CA ASN A 12 20.13 16.72 15.90
C ASN A 12 19.15 15.91 16.75
N TRP A 13 17.86 16.14 16.59
CA TRP A 13 16.82 15.38 17.28
C TRP A 13 16.77 13.95 16.80
N LYS A 14 16.57 13.00 17.73
CA LYS A 14 16.63 11.56 17.43
C LYS A 14 15.26 10.89 17.44
N GLY A 15 14.24 11.56 17.92
CA GLY A 15 12.88 11.04 17.99
C GLY A 15 12.13 11.24 16.68
N ILE A 16 11.21 10.32 16.39
CA ILE A 16 10.39 10.34 15.17
C ILE A 16 9.42 11.53 15.13
N GLU A 17 9.11 12.10 16.28
CA GLU A 17 8.16 13.21 16.43
C GLU A 17 8.51 14.46 15.62
N VAL A 18 9.78 14.60 15.20
CA VAL A 18 10.22 15.72 14.35
C VAL A 18 10.20 15.39 12.85
N ALA A 19 9.83 14.19 12.47
CA ALA A 19 9.82 13.79 11.06
C ALA A 19 8.85 14.63 10.24
N ASP A 20 7.66 14.89 10.76
CA ASP A 20 6.66 15.72 10.08
C ASP A 20 7.15 17.15 9.87
N GLU A 21 7.83 17.73 10.87
CA GLU A 21 8.41 19.08 10.79
C GLU A 21 9.52 19.14 9.73
N LEU A 22 10.39 18.13 9.67
CA LEU A 22 11.44 18.05 8.65
C LEU A 22 10.85 17.91 7.26
N TYR A 23 9.80 17.10 7.10
CA TYR A 23 9.09 16.96 5.84
C TYR A 23 8.40 18.27 5.41
N ALA A 24 7.73 18.96 6.36
CA ALA A 24 7.10 20.26 6.13
C ALA A 24 8.11 21.31 5.68
N ILE A 25 9.30 21.37 6.31
CA ILE A 25 10.39 22.27 5.90
C ILE A 25 10.78 22.03 4.44
N CYS A 26 10.90 20.75 4.01
CA CYS A 26 11.20 20.41 2.62
C CYS A 26 10.10 20.87 1.68
N LYS A 27 8.83 20.66 2.04
CA LYS A 27 7.67 20.93 1.19
C LYS A 27 7.39 22.43 1.05
N GLU A 28 7.48 23.18 2.15
CA GLU A 28 7.19 24.60 2.18
C GLU A 28 8.34 25.47 1.65
N ASN A 29 9.57 25.02 1.77
CA ASN A 29 10.75 25.78 1.39
C ASN A 29 11.67 24.99 0.43
N PRO A 30 11.18 24.57 -0.71
CA PRO A 30 11.91 23.66 -1.59
C PRO A 30 13.21 24.23 -2.17
N SER A 31 13.35 25.55 -2.23
CA SER A 31 14.55 26.23 -2.75
C SER A 31 15.49 26.74 -1.68
N SER A 32 15.24 26.40 -0.39
CA SER A 32 16.06 26.87 0.72
C SER A 32 17.28 26.01 0.96
N ASN A 33 18.29 26.57 1.62
CA ASN A 33 19.46 25.83 2.10
C ASN A 33 19.12 24.78 3.17
N TYR A 34 17.90 24.79 3.68
CA TYR A 34 17.41 23.82 4.66
C TYR A 34 16.90 22.53 4.01
N PHE A 35 16.57 22.54 2.70
CA PHE A 35 15.94 21.40 2.01
C PHE A 35 16.79 20.12 2.11
N ASP A 36 18.02 20.16 1.62
CA ASP A 36 18.87 18.97 1.57
C ASP A 36 19.17 18.38 2.95
N PRO A 37 19.57 19.19 3.97
CA PRO A 37 19.75 18.67 5.32
C PRO A 37 18.46 18.12 5.94
N ALA A 38 17.32 18.78 5.73
CA ALA A 38 16.04 18.34 6.26
C ALA A 38 15.60 17.01 5.63
N LEU A 39 15.70 16.87 4.30
CA LEU A 39 15.38 15.61 3.62
C LEU A 39 16.30 14.47 4.08
N THR A 40 17.59 14.73 4.22
CA THR A 40 18.56 13.74 4.71
C THR A 40 18.21 13.28 6.13
N ALA A 41 17.89 14.22 7.02
CA ALA A 41 17.50 13.92 8.40
C ALA A 41 16.16 13.17 8.45
N TYR A 42 15.16 13.58 7.65
CA TYR A 42 13.88 12.88 7.51
C TYR A 42 14.08 11.42 7.09
N VAL A 43 14.80 11.19 5.98
CA VAL A 43 15.07 9.83 5.47
C VAL A 43 15.77 8.98 6.53
N LYS A 44 16.73 9.53 7.27
CA LYS A 44 17.42 8.82 8.35
C LYS A 44 16.46 8.41 9.48
N LEU A 45 15.58 9.31 9.91
CA LEU A 45 14.64 9.05 11.01
C LEU A 45 13.63 7.95 10.61
N VAL A 46 12.99 8.11 9.44
CA VAL A 46 11.94 7.19 8.99
C VAL A 46 12.49 5.81 8.57
N SER A 47 13.80 5.71 8.34
CA SER A 47 14.48 4.44 8.01
C SER A 47 14.87 3.64 9.25
N ASN A 48 14.53 4.09 10.46
CA ASN A 48 14.89 3.39 11.69
C ASN A 48 14.31 1.96 11.69
N PRO A 49 15.15 0.93 11.90
CA PRO A 49 14.69 -0.48 11.94
C PRO A 49 13.69 -0.81 13.05
N ALA A 50 13.50 0.08 14.02
CA ALA A 50 12.46 -0.07 15.04
C ALA A 50 11.03 0.04 14.46
N PHE A 51 10.87 0.65 13.28
CA PHE A 51 9.60 0.70 12.57
C PHE A 51 9.45 -0.49 11.63
N THR A 52 8.21 -0.89 11.36
CA THR A 52 7.88 -1.93 10.40
C THR A 52 8.39 -1.58 9.00
N GLY A 53 8.62 -2.59 8.16
CA GLY A 53 9.03 -2.38 6.77
C GLY A 53 8.01 -1.55 6.00
N GLU A 54 6.73 -1.79 6.24
CA GLU A 54 5.60 -1.10 5.61
C GLU A 54 5.57 0.39 5.98
N ASN A 55 5.67 0.74 7.26
CA ASN A 55 5.72 2.14 7.68
C ASN A 55 6.96 2.87 7.16
N ARG A 56 8.12 2.20 7.15
CA ARG A 56 9.33 2.75 6.52
C ARG A 56 9.11 3.01 5.03
N LEU A 57 8.50 2.05 4.31
CA LEU A 57 8.22 2.20 2.88
C LEU A 57 7.29 3.37 2.60
N LEU A 58 6.18 3.50 3.33
CA LEU A 58 5.22 4.60 3.17
C LEU A 58 5.90 5.96 3.34
N SER A 59 6.73 6.11 4.38
CA SER A 59 7.48 7.34 4.63
C SER A 59 8.56 7.62 3.57
N LEU A 60 9.23 6.58 3.07
CA LEU A 60 10.23 6.70 2.01
C LEU A 60 9.61 7.07 0.66
N ARG A 61 8.38 6.62 0.37
CA ARG A 61 7.61 7.08 -0.81
C ARG A 61 7.36 8.59 -0.73
N LYS A 62 6.93 9.11 0.42
CA LYS A 62 6.79 10.57 0.65
C LYS A 62 8.10 11.31 0.38
N ALA A 63 9.24 10.77 0.85
CA ALA A 63 10.55 11.35 0.56
C ALA A 63 10.89 11.35 -0.94
N MET A 64 10.55 10.26 -1.64
CA MET A 64 10.81 10.13 -3.08
C MET A 64 10.04 11.15 -3.91
N GLU A 65 8.81 11.47 -3.53
CA GLU A 65 7.97 12.48 -4.21
C GLU A 65 8.60 13.88 -4.21
N ILE A 66 9.35 14.22 -3.17
CA ILE A 66 9.98 15.54 -3.03
C ILE A 66 11.47 15.54 -3.36
N ALA A 67 12.08 14.36 -3.58
CA ALA A 67 13.49 14.24 -3.93
C ALA A 67 13.79 14.89 -5.30
N LYS A 68 14.83 15.74 -5.35
CA LYS A 68 15.16 16.56 -6.53
C LYS A 68 16.34 16.02 -7.32
N THR A 69 17.28 15.38 -6.63
CA THR A 69 18.51 14.91 -7.23
C THR A 69 18.57 13.39 -7.30
N ASP A 70 19.30 12.88 -8.28
CA ASP A 70 19.53 11.44 -8.42
C ASP A 70 20.24 10.86 -7.18
N ALA A 71 21.11 11.64 -6.55
CA ALA A 71 21.77 11.24 -5.32
C ALA A 71 20.77 11.02 -4.18
N GLN A 72 19.79 11.91 -4.00
CA GLN A 72 18.71 11.76 -3.03
C GLN A 72 17.85 10.53 -3.32
N LYS A 73 17.43 10.36 -4.58
CA LYS A 73 16.64 9.21 -5.01
C LYS A 73 17.40 7.89 -4.81
N ASN A 74 18.68 7.84 -5.13
CA ASN A 74 19.53 6.67 -4.89
C ASN A 74 19.62 6.34 -3.39
N ALA A 75 19.79 7.34 -2.54
CA ALA A 75 19.83 7.14 -1.09
C ALA A 75 18.50 6.60 -0.55
N ILE A 76 17.37 7.09 -1.07
CA ILE A 76 16.03 6.61 -0.70
C ILE A 76 15.84 5.15 -1.17
N LEU A 77 16.20 4.81 -2.41
CA LEU A 77 16.10 3.43 -2.93
C LEU A 77 16.92 2.44 -2.10
N GLN A 78 18.11 2.84 -1.61
CA GLN A 78 18.91 2.04 -0.69
C GLN A 78 18.21 1.80 0.67
N GLN A 79 17.39 2.73 1.13
CA GLN A 79 16.59 2.52 2.35
C GLN A 79 15.35 1.67 2.06
N ILE A 80 14.71 1.81 0.88
CA ILE A 80 13.63 0.94 0.43
C ILE A 80 14.07 -0.52 0.36
N GLU A 81 15.27 -0.80 -0.16
CA GLU A 81 15.86 -2.14 -0.13
C GLU A 81 15.82 -2.75 1.28
N LYS A 82 16.21 -1.97 2.29
CA LYS A 82 16.27 -2.43 3.69
C LYS A 82 14.89 -2.65 4.32
N THR A 83 13.81 -2.23 3.69
CA THR A 83 12.46 -2.54 4.18
C THR A 83 12.15 -4.02 4.05
N GLY A 84 12.69 -4.69 3.02
CA GLY A 84 12.47 -6.11 2.74
C GLY A 84 11.03 -6.45 2.33
N THR A 85 10.19 -5.47 2.05
CA THR A 85 8.76 -5.67 1.79
C THR A 85 8.47 -5.99 0.32
N PHE A 86 7.43 -6.77 0.07
CA PHE A 86 6.95 -7.06 -1.30
C PHE A 86 6.60 -5.77 -2.07
N LEU A 87 5.87 -4.85 -1.42
CA LEU A 87 5.53 -3.57 -2.03
C LEU A 87 6.75 -2.68 -2.27
N GLY A 88 7.77 -2.78 -1.41
CA GLY A 88 9.06 -2.09 -1.63
C GLY A 88 9.78 -2.58 -2.87
N MET A 89 9.76 -3.89 -3.13
CA MET A 89 10.29 -4.47 -4.36
C MET A 89 9.54 -3.96 -5.60
N LEU A 90 8.21 -3.96 -5.58
CA LEU A 90 7.40 -3.46 -6.69
C LEU A 90 7.67 -1.97 -6.94
N TYR A 91 7.70 -1.17 -5.88
CA TYR A 91 7.97 0.27 -5.98
C TYR A 91 9.36 0.57 -6.52
N ALA A 92 10.40 -0.14 -6.05
CA ALA A 92 11.74 0.00 -6.62
C ALA A 92 11.78 -0.38 -8.10
N GLY A 93 10.95 -1.34 -8.50
CA GLY A 93 10.82 -1.77 -9.91
C GLY A 93 10.40 -0.66 -10.87
N GLU A 94 9.66 0.35 -10.41
CA GLU A 94 9.23 1.50 -11.22
C GLU A 94 10.39 2.38 -11.69
N PHE A 95 11.56 2.27 -11.05
CA PHE A 95 12.76 3.03 -11.35
C PHE A 95 13.77 2.31 -12.24
N LEU A 96 13.49 1.06 -12.65
CA LEU A 96 14.42 0.25 -13.45
C LEU A 96 14.71 0.82 -14.85
N ASP A 97 13.85 1.68 -15.38
CA ASP A 97 14.06 2.34 -16.66
C ASP A 97 14.68 3.75 -16.54
N GLN A 98 14.91 4.22 -15.31
CA GLN A 98 15.48 5.53 -15.04
C GLN A 98 17.00 5.43 -14.84
N LYS A 99 17.78 5.65 -15.91
CA LYS A 99 19.24 5.46 -15.93
C LYS A 99 20.01 5.97 -14.70
N PRO A 100 19.77 7.21 -14.17
CA PRO A 100 20.55 7.73 -13.06
C PRO A 100 20.38 6.97 -11.74
N VAL A 101 19.24 6.29 -11.57
CA VAL A 101 18.89 5.55 -10.34
C VAL A 101 18.72 4.05 -10.57
N GLN A 102 18.90 3.60 -11.79
CA GLN A 102 18.65 2.24 -12.25
C GLN A 102 19.40 1.17 -11.45
N GLN A 103 20.67 1.42 -11.10
CA GLN A 103 21.46 0.43 -10.36
C GLN A 103 21.00 0.28 -8.91
N ALA A 104 20.63 1.37 -8.24
CA ALA A 104 20.05 1.30 -6.91
C ALA A 104 18.69 0.59 -6.91
N ALA A 105 17.85 0.87 -7.91
CA ALA A 105 16.57 0.20 -8.12
C ALA A 105 16.77 -1.32 -8.37
N ALA A 106 17.71 -1.68 -9.25
CA ALA A 106 18.03 -3.08 -9.55
C ALA A 106 18.52 -3.85 -8.32
N ASN A 107 19.37 -3.24 -7.51
CA ASN A 107 19.84 -3.84 -6.26
C ASN A 107 18.68 -4.02 -5.26
N ALA A 108 17.81 -3.02 -5.11
CA ALA A 108 16.66 -3.10 -4.21
C ALA A 108 15.71 -4.23 -4.63
N VAL A 109 15.33 -4.30 -5.90
CA VAL A 109 14.47 -5.37 -6.42
C VAL A 109 15.10 -6.75 -6.19
N MET A 110 16.37 -6.91 -6.60
CA MET A 110 17.09 -8.18 -6.46
C MET A 110 17.18 -8.62 -5.00
N ASN A 111 17.68 -7.76 -4.12
CA ASN A 111 17.96 -8.14 -2.74
C ASN A 111 16.67 -8.45 -1.97
N ILE A 112 15.58 -7.72 -2.22
CA ILE A 112 14.28 -8.01 -1.61
C ILE A 112 13.73 -9.35 -2.14
N ALA A 113 13.75 -9.57 -3.47
CA ALA A 113 13.23 -10.79 -4.06
C ALA A 113 14.01 -12.04 -3.62
N LEU A 114 15.34 -11.98 -3.63
CA LEU A 114 16.17 -13.11 -3.22
C LEU A 114 16.15 -13.35 -1.71
N GLY A 115 15.85 -12.32 -0.93
CA GLY A 115 15.77 -12.37 0.53
C GLY A 115 14.51 -13.09 1.05
N ASN A 116 13.47 -13.20 0.23
CA ASN A 116 12.21 -13.85 0.63
C ASN A 116 11.67 -14.77 -0.49
N LYS A 117 11.76 -16.09 -0.26
CA LYS A 117 11.30 -17.11 -1.25
C LYS A 117 9.79 -17.14 -1.47
N GLU A 118 9.00 -16.52 -0.60
CA GLU A 118 7.56 -16.40 -0.76
C GLU A 118 7.18 -15.33 -1.80
N TYR A 119 8.12 -14.43 -2.14
CA TYR A 119 7.93 -13.46 -3.20
C TYR A 119 8.14 -14.12 -4.55
N MET A 120 7.04 -14.57 -5.15
CA MET A 120 7.04 -15.36 -6.38
C MET A 120 5.94 -14.90 -7.35
N GLY A 121 5.97 -15.47 -8.55
CA GLY A 121 4.94 -15.26 -9.56
C GLY A 121 5.43 -14.45 -10.75
N THR A 122 4.50 -14.17 -11.66
CA THR A 122 4.78 -13.56 -12.97
C THR A 122 5.44 -12.17 -12.84
N ASN A 123 4.94 -11.33 -11.92
CA ASN A 123 5.49 -9.99 -11.72
C ASN A 123 6.91 -10.02 -11.16
N VAL A 124 7.19 -10.91 -10.20
CA VAL A 124 8.54 -11.07 -9.63
C VAL A 124 9.51 -11.57 -10.70
N ARG A 125 9.10 -12.56 -11.52
CA ARG A 125 9.89 -13.04 -12.66
C ARG A 125 10.21 -11.93 -13.65
N ALA A 126 9.21 -11.11 -14.00
CA ALA A 126 9.40 -10.00 -14.93
C ALA A 126 10.39 -8.96 -14.37
N LEU A 127 10.26 -8.60 -13.10
CA LEU A 127 11.18 -7.66 -12.45
C LEU A 127 12.61 -8.22 -12.40
N LEU A 128 12.81 -9.47 -12.00
CA LEU A 128 14.13 -10.09 -11.92
C LEU A 128 14.78 -10.23 -13.31
N ASN A 129 14.01 -10.55 -14.36
CA ASN A 129 14.51 -10.56 -15.73
C ASN A 129 14.95 -9.14 -16.14
N LYS A 130 14.15 -8.12 -15.84
CA LYS A 130 14.51 -6.73 -16.12
C LYS A 130 15.77 -6.31 -15.35
N VAL A 131 15.92 -6.72 -14.09
CA VAL A 131 17.15 -6.50 -13.32
C VAL A 131 18.35 -7.11 -14.02
N MET A 132 18.26 -8.36 -14.53
CA MET A 132 19.36 -8.98 -15.28
C MET A 132 19.78 -8.21 -16.54
N GLU A 133 18.81 -7.55 -17.21
CA GLU A 133 19.10 -6.73 -18.38
C GLU A 133 19.87 -5.45 -18.04
N VAL A 134 19.55 -4.82 -16.88
CA VAL A 134 20.04 -3.50 -16.52
C VAL A 134 21.23 -3.48 -15.56
N LEU A 135 21.52 -4.60 -14.87
CA LEU A 135 22.68 -4.69 -13.99
C LEU A 135 23.98 -4.47 -14.75
N ASP A 136 24.71 -3.44 -14.33
CA ASP A 136 25.96 -3.00 -14.92
C ASP A 136 26.90 -2.50 -13.79
N ASN A 137 27.52 -3.42 -13.08
CA ASN A 137 28.48 -3.17 -12.01
C ASN A 137 29.50 -4.33 -11.94
N PRO A 138 30.62 -4.19 -11.21
CA PRO A 138 31.67 -5.21 -11.13
C PRO A 138 31.16 -6.60 -10.72
N ASP A 139 30.13 -6.67 -9.89
CA ASP A 139 29.56 -7.92 -9.37
C ASP A 139 28.37 -8.45 -10.21
N ALA A 140 28.01 -7.76 -11.30
CA ALA A 140 26.84 -8.09 -12.10
C ALA A 140 26.82 -9.56 -12.59
N GLY A 141 27.97 -10.15 -12.85
CA GLY A 141 28.08 -11.55 -13.24
C GLY A 141 27.57 -12.50 -12.16
N TYR A 142 28.03 -12.34 -10.92
CA TYR A 142 27.58 -13.15 -9.78
C TYR A 142 26.12 -12.89 -9.44
N GLN A 143 25.69 -11.64 -9.49
CA GLN A 143 24.29 -11.25 -9.22
C GLN A 143 23.34 -11.88 -10.22
N LYS A 144 23.67 -11.85 -11.52
CA LYS A 144 22.85 -12.48 -12.57
C LYS A 144 22.76 -14.00 -12.40
N GLU A 145 23.84 -14.67 -11.99
CA GLU A 145 23.80 -16.10 -11.69
C GLU A 145 22.93 -16.43 -10.47
N ALA A 146 22.98 -15.60 -9.42
CA ALA A 146 22.10 -15.74 -8.26
C ALA A 146 20.62 -15.58 -8.65
N ILE A 147 20.30 -14.59 -9.49
CA ILE A 147 18.95 -14.39 -10.01
C ILE A 147 18.50 -15.59 -10.85
N LYS A 148 19.32 -16.09 -11.77
CA LYS A 148 18.98 -17.27 -12.60
C LYS A 148 18.67 -18.48 -11.72
N LYS A 149 19.48 -18.74 -10.70
CA LYS A 149 19.25 -19.83 -9.75
C LYS A 149 17.91 -19.64 -9.03
N HIS A 150 17.65 -18.45 -8.51
CA HIS A 150 16.40 -18.15 -7.82
C HIS A 150 15.18 -18.33 -8.74
N LEU A 151 15.25 -17.85 -9.98
CA LEU A 151 14.20 -18.03 -11.00
C LEU A 151 13.95 -19.50 -11.35
N ALA A 152 15.01 -20.31 -11.38
CA ALA A 152 14.89 -21.75 -11.65
C ALA A 152 14.24 -22.52 -10.48
N GLU A 153 14.48 -22.09 -9.24
CA GLU A 153 13.91 -22.69 -8.03
C GLU A 153 12.50 -22.16 -7.71
N MET A 154 12.12 -21.01 -8.28
CA MET A 154 10.83 -20.35 -8.00
C MET A 154 9.66 -21.20 -8.46
N PRO A 155 8.65 -21.48 -7.61
CA PRO A 155 7.45 -22.21 -7.98
C PRO A 155 6.75 -21.60 -9.21
N GLN A 156 6.14 -22.45 -10.02
CA GLN A 156 5.29 -21.99 -11.11
C GLN A 156 3.96 -21.48 -10.54
N GLY A 157 3.45 -20.40 -11.07
CA GLY A 157 2.18 -19.78 -10.64
C GLY A 157 2.12 -18.32 -11.02
N GLU A 158 0.92 -17.78 -11.00
CA GLU A 158 0.68 -16.38 -11.33
C GLU A 158 1.21 -15.44 -10.23
N GLY A 159 1.09 -15.88 -8.96
CA GLY A 159 1.44 -15.07 -7.79
C GLY A 159 0.51 -13.89 -7.62
N PHE A 160 1.05 -12.78 -7.08
CA PHE A 160 0.30 -11.52 -6.96
C PHE A 160 0.15 -10.84 -8.32
N VAL A 161 -1.09 -10.43 -8.62
CA VAL A 161 -1.45 -9.67 -9.82
C VAL A 161 -2.03 -8.33 -9.42
N SER A 162 -1.78 -7.29 -10.22
CA SER A 162 -2.40 -5.99 -9.98
C SER A 162 -3.90 -6.05 -10.26
N LEU A 163 -4.72 -5.66 -9.29
CA LEU A 163 -6.17 -5.51 -9.45
C LEU A 163 -6.53 -4.20 -10.15
N PHE A 164 -5.67 -3.20 -10.04
CA PHE A 164 -5.86 -1.89 -10.63
C PHE A 164 -4.67 -1.57 -11.57
N ASN A 165 -4.98 -1.09 -12.76
CA ASN A 165 -3.99 -0.80 -13.79
C ASN A 165 -3.39 0.62 -13.71
N GLY A 166 -3.82 1.45 -12.76
CA GLY A 166 -3.38 2.82 -12.58
C GLY A 166 -3.91 3.82 -13.62
N LYS A 167 -4.81 3.41 -14.53
CA LYS A 167 -5.24 4.22 -15.68
C LYS A 167 -6.75 4.40 -15.78
N ASP A 168 -7.50 3.33 -15.52
CA ASP A 168 -8.94 3.29 -15.68
C ASP A 168 -9.58 2.21 -14.80
N LEU A 169 -10.90 2.10 -14.85
CA LEU A 169 -11.68 1.13 -14.08
C LEU A 169 -11.84 -0.23 -14.78
N THR A 170 -10.98 -0.58 -15.73
CA THR A 170 -11.00 -1.90 -16.39
C THR A 170 -10.79 -3.00 -15.36
N GLY A 171 -11.63 -4.03 -15.37
CA GLY A 171 -11.62 -5.13 -14.39
C GLY A 171 -12.46 -4.86 -13.14
N TRP A 172 -13.11 -3.69 -13.09
CA TRP A 172 -14.00 -3.27 -12.01
C TRP A 172 -15.42 -3.03 -12.49
N LYS A 173 -16.39 -3.23 -11.58
CA LYS A 173 -17.82 -2.97 -11.79
C LYS A 173 -18.47 -2.42 -10.54
N GLY A 174 -19.62 -1.79 -10.69
CA GLY A 174 -20.47 -1.41 -9.58
C GLY A 174 -21.09 -2.64 -8.91
N LEU A 175 -21.22 -2.62 -7.60
CA LEU A 175 -21.82 -3.71 -6.84
C LEU A 175 -23.34 -3.57 -6.84
N VAL A 176 -24.04 -4.58 -7.38
CA VAL A 176 -25.51 -4.66 -7.33
C VAL A 176 -25.92 -5.29 -6.02
N GLN A 177 -26.55 -4.53 -5.12
CA GLN A 177 -27.16 -5.00 -3.87
C GLN A 177 -26.35 -6.09 -3.14
N ASN A 178 -27.02 -6.91 -2.32
CA ASN A 178 -26.40 -8.03 -1.60
C ASN A 178 -26.46 -9.34 -2.41
N PRO A 179 -25.69 -10.36 -2.03
CA PRO A 179 -25.63 -11.65 -2.74
C PRO A 179 -26.98 -12.36 -2.83
N ILE A 180 -27.79 -12.31 -1.77
CA ILE A 180 -29.12 -12.96 -1.74
C ILE A 180 -30.09 -12.28 -2.73
N ALA A 181 -30.08 -10.96 -2.77
CA ALA A 181 -30.90 -10.20 -3.70
C ALA A 181 -30.51 -10.48 -5.15
N ARG A 182 -29.19 -10.47 -5.45
CA ARG A 182 -28.67 -10.80 -6.78
C ARG A 182 -29.06 -12.21 -7.25
N ALA A 183 -28.98 -13.20 -6.36
CA ALA A 183 -29.33 -14.59 -6.68
C ALA A 183 -30.81 -14.79 -7.05
N LYS A 184 -31.69 -13.90 -6.60
CA LYS A 184 -33.15 -13.94 -6.90
C LYS A 184 -33.53 -13.19 -8.19
N MET A 185 -32.62 -12.39 -8.74
CA MET A 185 -32.88 -11.61 -9.94
C MET A 185 -32.89 -12.49 -11.20
N LYS A 186 -33.82 -12.24 -12.09
CA LYS A 186 -33.79 -12.79 -13.45
C LYS A 186 -32.64 -12.16 -14.24
N PRO A 187 -32.07 -12.85 -15.22
CA PRO A 187 -30.91 -12.33 -15.98
C PRO A 187 -31.10 -10.95 -16.56
N ALA A 188 -32.27 -10.65 -17.15
CA ALA A 188 -32.59 -9.33 -17.71
C ALA A 188 -32.68 -8.23 -16.64
N GLN A 189 -33.20 -8.56 -15.46
CA GLN A 189 -33.26 -7.64 -14.33
C GLN A 189 -31.85 -7.37 -13.80
N LEU A 190 -31.05 -8.42 -13.59
CA LEU A 190 -29.67 -8.28 -13.11
C LEU A 190 -28.83 -7.44 -14.09
N ALA A 191 -28.97 -7.65 -15.39
CA ALA A 191 -28.27 -6.84 -16.40
C ALA A 191 -28.65 -5.34 -16.32
N LYS A 192 -29.91 -5.04 -16.10
CA LYS A 192 -30.42 -3.65 -15.93
C LYS A 192 -29.82 -3.01 -14.66
N GLU A 193 -29.89 -3.72 -13.53
CA GLU A 193 -29.35 -3.23 -12.26
C GLU A 193 -27.82 -3.08 -12.31
N GLN A 194 -27.12 -4.00 -13.01
CA GLN A 194 -25.66 -3.90 -13.22
C GLN A 194 -25.31 -2.66 -14.04
N ALA A 195 -26.02 -2.37 -15.13
CA ALA A 195 -25.76 -1.17 -15.93
C ALA A 195 -25.90 0.12 -15.09
N LYS A 196 -26.90 0.16 -14.19
CA LYS A 196 -27.09 1.27 -13.26
C LYS A 196 -25.99 1.35 -12.20
N ALA A 197 -25.60 0.22 -11.64
CA ALA A 197 -24.50 0.17 -10.66
C ALA A 197 -23.17 0.60 -11.28
N ASP A 198 -22.90 0.21 -12.54
CA ASP A 198 -21.71 0.62 -13.28
C ASP A 198 -21.71 2.13 -13.63
N GLU A 199 -22.88 2.71 -13.88
CA GLU A 199 -23.03 4.16 -14.06
C GLU A 199 -22.73 4.90 -12.76
N ASN A 200 -23.26 4.45 -11.63
CA ASN A 200 -22.97 4.99 -10.31
C ASN A 200 -21.48 4.87 -9.98
N MET A 201 -20.88 3.71 -10.21
CA MET A 201 -19.44 3.50 -10.02
C MET A 201 -18.61 4.54 -10.80
N ARG A 202 -18.90 4.73 -12.09
CA ARG A 202 -18.18 5.71 -12.93
C ARG A 202 -18.44 7.16 -12.51
N ARG A 203 -19.58 7.45 -11.89
CA ARG A 203 -19.88 8.77 -11.32
C ARG A 203 -19.04 9.03 -10.07
N ASP A 204 -18.94 8.05 -9.17
CA ASP A 204 -18.45 8.23 -7.80
C ASP A 204 -16.98 7.83 -7.63
N TRP A 205 -16.46 6.93 -8.47
CA TRP A 205 -15.05 6.52 -8.45
C TRP A 205 -14.30 7.11 -9.64
N LYS A 206 -13.19 7.79 -9.34
CA LYS A 206 -12.30 8.40 -10.34
C LYS A 206 -10.93 7.74 -10.32
N VAL A 207 -10.22 7.92 -11.41
CA VAL A 207 -8.80 7.60 -11.48
C VAL A 207 -8.04 8.89 -11.64
N GLU A 208 -7.25 9.25 -10.64
CA GLU A 208 -6.45 10.46 -10.60
C GLU A 208 -5.02 10.11 -10.16
N ASP A 209 -4.04 10.53 -10.93
CA ASP A 209 -2.62 10.29 -10.65
C ASP A 209 -2.27 8.83 -10.32
N GLY A 210 -2.93 7.88 -10.98
CA GLY A 210 -2.73 6.45 -10.72
C GLY A 210 -3.44 5.91 -9.48
N LEU A 211 -4.33 6.66 -8.87
CA LEU A 211 -5.09 6.31 -7.67
C LEU A 211 -6.57 6.08 -8.01
N LEU A 212 -7.22 5.20 -7.25
CA LEU A 212 -8.67 5.09 -7.18
C LEU A 212 -9.18 6.08 -6.13
N VAL A 213 -9.91 7.10 -6.56
CA VAL A 213 -10.45 8.16 -5.70
C VAL A 213 -11.97 8.05 -5.64
N PHE A 214 -12.52 8.01 -4.44
CA PHE A 214 -13.97 8.05 -4.21
C PHE A 214 -14.41 9.49 -3.91
N GLU A 215 -15.27 10.03 -4.76
CA GLU A 215 -15.84 11.38 -4.63
C GLU A 215 -17.35 11.36 -4.42
N GLY A 216 -17.92 10.17 -4.23
CA GLY A 216 -19.36 9.98 -4.09
C GLY A 216 -19.89 10.43 -2.74
N SER A 217 -21.20 10.69 -2.70
CA SER A 217 -21.96 10.99 -1.48
C SER A 217 -22.81 9.81 -0.98
N GLY A 218 -22.77 8.67 -1.68
CA GLY A 218 -23.56 7.49 -1.42
C GLY A 218 -22.74 6.30 -0.92
N TYR A 219 -23.37 5.13 -0.97
CA TYR A 219 -22.78 3.84 -0.57
C TYR A 219 -22.48 2.95 -1.80
N ASP A 220 -22.17 3.57 -2.94
CA ASP A 220 -21.91 2.84 -4.17
C ASP A 220 -20.54 2.21 -4.16
N ASN A 221 -20.51 0.88 -4.06
CA ASN A 221 -19.28 0.11 -3.94
C ASN A 221 -18.71 -0.23 -5.31
N LEU A 222 -17.40 -0.17 -5.40
CA LEU A 222 -16.58 -0.72 -6.46
C LEU A 222 -16.25 -2.18 -6.14
N CYS A 223 -16.38 -3.10 -7.09
CA CYS A 223 -15.96 -4.48 -6.90
C CYS A 223 -15.24 -5.04 -8.13
N THR A 224 -14.36 -6.01 -7.91
CA THR A 224 -13.68 -6.72 -9.01
C THR A 224 -14.67 -7.52 -9.84
N GLU A 225 -14.51 -7.56 -11.17
CA GLU A 225 -15.27 -8.45 -12.04
C GLU A 225 -14.95 -9.92 -11.77
N LYS A 226 -13.65 -10.23 -11.58
CA LYS A 226 -13.17 -11.56 -11.20
C LYS A 226 -13.55 -11.85 -9.75
N GLN A 227 -13.99 -13.07 -9.49
CA GLN A 227 -14.26 -13.58 -8.15
C GLN A 227 -13.07 -14.35 -7.62
N TYR A 228 -12.81 -14.24 -6.33
CA TYR A 228 -11.69 -14.88 -5.64
C TYR A 228 -12.23 -15.81 -4.54
N GLY A 229 -11.59 -16.97 -4.41
CA GLY A 229 -11.81 -17.91 -3.30
C GLY A 229 -10.90 -17.59 -2.13
N ASP A 230 -9.90 -18.43 -1.88
CA ASP A 230 -8.80 -18.13 -0.98
C ASP A 230 -7.86 -17.14 -1.65
N PHE A 231 -7.39 -16.14 -0.91
CA PHE A 231 -6.54 -15.09 -1.47
C PHE A 231 -5.66 -14.42 -0.42
N GLU A 232 -4.62 -13.79 -0.93
CA GLU A 232 -3.82 -12.78 -0.22
C GLU A 232 -3.90 -11.48 -1.02
N MET A 233 -3.98 -10.34 -0.34
CA MET A 233 -4.17 -9.04 -0.97
C MET A 233 -3.38 -7.97 -0.25
N TYR A 234 -2.74 -7.08 -1.01
CA TYR A 234 -2.20 -5.81 -0.53
C TYR A 234 -3.10 -4.67 -1.00
N VAL A 235 -3.40 -3.74 -0.10
CA VAL A 235 -4.16 -2.52 -0.40
C VAL A 235 -3.59 -1.35 0.37
N ASP A 236 -3.13 -0.35 -0.35
CA ASP A 236 -2.81 0.95 0.24
C ASP A 236 -4.05 1.83 0.21
N TRP A 237 -4.33 2.54 1.30
CA TRP A 237 -5.48 3.42 1.42
C TRP A 237 -5.16 4.67 2.24
N MET A 238 -5.88 5.74 1.96
CA MET A 238 -5.80 7.01 2.69
C MET A 238 -7.18 7.61 2.81
N LEU A 239 -7.50 8.17 3.96
CA LEU A 239 -8.70 8.97 4.19
C LEU A 239 -8.34 10.45 4.03
N ASP A 240 -9.10 11.17 3.18
CA ASP A 240 -8.90 12.60 2.98
C ASP A 240 -9.34 13.39 4.22
N PRO A 241 -8.44 14.16 4.86
CA PRO A 241 -8.78 14.98 6.02
C PRO A 241 -9.74 16.14 5.70
N ALA A 242 -9.86 16.55 4.43
CA ALA A 242 -10.81 17.56 3.97
C ALA A 242 -12.18 16.97 3.62
N GLY A 243 -12.27 15.65 3.55
CA GLY A 243 -13.52 14.94 3.27
C GLY A 243 -14.50 14.93 4.45
N PRO A 244 -15.72 14.43 4.23
CA PRO A 244 -16.66 14.17 5.32
C PRO A 244 -16.08 13.07 6.23
N GLU A 245 -16.65 12.95 7.44
CA GLU A 245 -16.30 11.88 8.38
C GLU A 245 -16.25 10.51 7.68
N ALA A 246 -15.03 9.92 7.62
CA ALA A 246 -14.80 8.76 6.80
C ALA A 246 -15.12 7.45 7.51
N ASP A 247 -15.93 6.64 6.85
CA ASP A 247 -16.29 5.29 7.20
C ASP A 247 -16.22 4.46 5.92
N ALA A 248 -15.25 3.56 5.83
CA ALA A 248 -14.98 2.75 4.65
C ALA A 248 -14.62 1.32 5.05
N GLY A 249 -14.39 0.47 4.05
CA GLY A 249 -13.95 -0.88 4.30
C GLY A 249 -13.74 -1.66 3.01
N ILE A 250 -13.12 -2.82 3.17
CA ILE A 250 -12.85 -3.76 2.09
C ILE A 250 -13.71 -4.99 2.33
N TYR A 251 -14.75 -5.16 1.50
CA TYR A 251 -15.60 -6.34 1.55
C TYR A 251 -14.87 -7.55 0.98
N LEU A 252 -14.77 -8.60 1.78
CA LEU A 252 -14.17 -9.86 1.37
C LEU A 252 -15.28 -10.78 0.85
N ARG A 253 -15.17 -11.23 -0.41
CA ARG A 253 -16.16 -12.07 -1.10
C ARG A 253 -17.59 -11.48 -1.09
N GLY A 254 -17.69 -10.15 -1.13
CA GLY A 254 -18.94 -9.42 -1.19
C GLY A 254 -19.46 -8.89 0.15
N THR A 255 -19.14 -9.53 1.26
CA THR A 255 -19.42 -9.09 2.65
C THR A 255 -19.09 -10.22 3.61
N PRO A 256 -18.70 -10.02 4.85
CA PRO A 256 -18.50 -8.74 5.56
C PRO A 256 -17.18 -8.04 5.22
N GLN A 257 -16.91 -6.92 5.87
CA GLN A 257 -15.78 -6.05 5.56
C GLN A 257 -14.66 -6.11 6.59
N VAL A 258 -13.45 -5.82 6.12
CA VAL A 258 -12.34 -5.31 6.93
C VAL A 258 -12.52 -3.81 7.03
N GLN A 259 -12.70 -3.29 8.24
CA GLN A 259 -13.08 -1.92 8.51
C GLN A 259 -11.93 -0.94 8.28
N ILE A 260 -12.23 0.22 7.74
CA ILE A 260 -11.36 1.41 7.66
C ILE A 260 -12.05 2.55 8.42
N TRP A 261 -11.34 3.11 9.42
CA TRP A 261 -11.85 4.15 10.29
C TRP A 261 -11.04 5.45 10.24
N ASP A 262 -11.73 6.58 10.31
CA ASP A 262 -11.17 7.77 10.93
C ASP A 262 -11.21 7.56 12.46
N THR A 263 -10.06 7.27 13.05
CA THR A 263 -9.93 6.93 14.48
C THR A 263 -10.29 8.06 15.43
N SER A 264 -10.43 9.30 14.94
CA SER A 264 -10.90 10.45 15.71
C SER A 264 -12.39 10.41 16.02
N ARG A 265 -13.17 9.60 15.28
CA ARG A 265 -14.63 9.47 15.42
C ARG A 265 -15.04 8.60 16.62
N VAL A 266 -14.71 9.05 17.81
CA VAL A 266 -14.96 8.32 19.07
C VAL A 266 -16.47 8.06 19.31
N ASN A 267 -17.34 8.93 18.81
CA ASN A 267 -18.80 8.83 18.92
C ASN A 267 -19.39 7.59 18.23
N VAL A 268 -18.71 7.01 17.25
CA VAL A 268 -19.11 5.78 16.54
C VAL A 268 -18.25 4.56 16.92
N GLY A 269 -17.32 4.73 17.85
CA GLY A 269 -16.43 3.65 18.30
C GLY A 269 -15.16 3.44 17.47
N ALA A 270 -14.84 4.38 16.56
CA ALA A 270 -13.71 4.25 15.62
C ALA A 270 -12.32 4.31 16.28
N GLN A 271 -12.23 4.75 17.54
CA GLN A 271 -10.97 4.80 18.31
C GLN A 271 -10.31 3.43 18.49
N VAL A 272 -11.01 2.35 18.18
CA VAL A 272 -10.45 0.98 18.23
C VAL A 272 -9.44 0.71 17.10
N GLY A 273 -9.45 1.54 16.05
CA GLY A 273 -8.58 1.41 14.88
C GLY A 273 -9.19 0.63 13.72
N SER A 274 -8.51 0.68 12.58
CA SER A 274 -8.87 -0.03 11.36
C SER A 274 -8.40 -1.48 11.37
N GLY A 275 -8.90 -2.28 10.45
CA GLY A 275 -8.51 -3.66 10.23
C GLY A 275 -9.42 -4.68 10.91
N GLY A 276 -10.36 -4.25 11.77
CA GLY A 276 -11.29 -5.17 12.44
C GLY A 276 -12.31 -5.81 11.48
N LEU A 277 -12.85 -6.94 11.87
CA LEU A 277 -13.90 -7.67 11.17
C LEU A 277 -15.27 -7.17 11.67
N TYR A 278 -15.64 -5.97 11.27
CA TYR A 278 -16.69 -5.14 11.85
C TYR A 278 -18.05 -5.85 12.02
N ASN A 279 -18.40 -6.72 11.08
CA ASN A 279 -19.71 -7.39 11.10
C ASN A 279 -19.74 -8.65 11.99
N ASN A 280 -18.63 -9.12 12.55
CA ASN A 280 -18.64 -10.26 13.46
C ASN A 280 -19.45 -9.98 14.72
N GLN A 281 -20.25 -10.95 15.12
CA GLN A 281 -21.10 -10.89 16.32
C GLN A 281 -20.67 -11.87 17.41
N VAL A 282 -20.15 -13.03 17.02
CA VAL A 282 -19.74 -14.12 17.93
C VAL A 282 -18.21 -14.17 18.02
N ASN A 283 -17.52 -14.06 16.90
CA ASN A 283 -16.08 -14.02 16.84
C ASN A 283 -15.55 -12.59 17.02
N GLU A 284 -14.25 -12.45 17.23
CA GLU A 284 -13.60 -11.15 17.42
C GLU A 284 -13.92 -10.21 16.25
N SER A 285 -14.41 -9.01 16.58
CA SER A 285 -14.77 -7.99 15.60
C SER A 285 -13.81 -6.80 15.58
N LYS A 286 -13.04 -6.59 16.65
CA LYS A 286 -12.14 -5.45 16.80
C LYS A 286 -10.70 -5.84 16.46
N PRO A 287 -9.88 -4.90 15.96
CA PRO A 287 -8.46 -5.12 15.87
C PRO A 287 -7.84 -5.26 17.28
N SER A 288 -6.75 -6.01 17.40
CA SER A 288 -6.04 -6.22 18.68
C SER A 288 -5.33 -4.97 19.19
N LYS A 289 -5.08 -4.00 18.30
CA LYS A 289 -4.44 -2.70 18.59
C LYS A 289 -4.78 -1.69 17.51
N VAL A 290 -4.58 -0.41 17.81
CA VAL A 290 -4.57 0.67 16.82
C VAL A 290 -3.22 0.67 16.13
N ALA A 291 -3.20 0.55 14.81
CA ALA A 291 -1.98 0.57 13.99
C ALA A 291 -2.11 1.55 12.82
N ASP A 292 -3.13 2.39 12.84
CA ASP A 292 -3.41 3.41 11.83
C ASP A 292 -2.33 4.50 11.85
N ASN A 293 -1.95 4.98 10.68
CA ASN A 293 -1.23 6.23 10.52
C ASN A 293 -2.21 7.41 10.69
N LYS A 294 -1.68 8.62 10.79
CA LYS A 294 -2.50 9.83 10.98
C LYS A 294 -3.48 10.02 9.80
N LEU A 295 -4.60 10.65 10.07
CA LEU A 295 -5.55 11.07 9.03
C LEU A 295 -4.83 11.90 7.95
N GLY A 296 -5.05 11.59 6.68
CA GLY A 296 -4.34 12.20 5.56
C GLY A 296 -3.01 11.51 5.22
N GLU A 297 -2.64 10.45 5.90
CA GLU A 297 -1.48 9.63 5.57
C GLU A 297 -1.89 8.27 4.99
N TRP A 298 -1.02 7.72 4.15
CA TRP A 298 -1.21 6.39 3.60
C TRP A 298 -1.09 5.33 4.68
N ASN A 299 -1.94 4.32 4.56
CA ASN A 299 -1.91 3.07 5.30
C ASN A 299 -1.79 1.91 4.32
N SER A 300 -1.23 0.80 4.76
CA SER A 300 -1.07 -0.42 3.97
C SER A 300 -1.68 -1.61 4.69
N PHE A 301 -2.65 -2.26 4.05
CA PHE A 301 -3.17 -3.56 4.47
C PHE A 301 -2.46 -4.69 3.73
N TYR A 302 -2.14 -5.76 4.47
CA TYR A 302 -2.06 -7.11 3.94
C TYR A 302 -3.21 -7.91 4.54
N ILE A 303 -4.03 -8.51 3.69
CA ILE A 303 -5.19 -9.31 4.07
C ILE A 303 -5.02 -10.70 3.47
N LYS A 304 -5.12 -11.73 4.32
CA LYS A 304 -5.14 -13.14 3.91
C LYS A 304 -6.46 -13.75 4.31
N MET A 305 -7.14 -14.41 3.39
CA MET A 305 -8.36 -15.16 3.63
C MET A 305 -8.25 -16.56 3.07
N VAL A 306 -8.39 -17.56 3.94
CA VAL A 306 -8.38 -19.00 3.60
C VAL A 306 -9.61 -19.64 4.25
N GLY A 307 -10.47 -20.23 3.43
CA GLY A 307 -11.78 -20.67 3.92
C GLY A 307 -12.58 -19.49 4.46
N ASP A 308 -12.99 -19.54 5.69
CA ASP A 308 -13.67 -18.48 6.43
C ASP A 308 -12.76 -17.70 7.39
N ARG A 309 -11.46 -17.99 7.39
CA ARG A 309 -10.49 -17.42 8.34
C ARG A 309 -9.72 -16.28 7.71
N VAL A 310 -9.60 -15.20 8.47
CA VAL A 310 -8.97 -13.96 8.01
C VAL A 310 -7.83 -13.54 8.94
N THR A 311 -6.72 -13.17 8.34
CA THR A 311 -5.62 -12.46 8.99
C THR A 311 -5.48 -11.09 8.36
N VAL A 312 -5.38 -10.05 9.18
CA VAL A 312 -5.16 -8.66 8.74
C VAL A 312 -3.90 -8.10 9.37
N VAL A 313 -3.02 -7.58 8.55
CA VAL A 313 -1.85 -6.82 8.95
C VAL A 313 -2.04 -5.39 8.46
N LEU A 314 -1.99 -4.43 9.38
CA LEU A 314 -2.06 -3.00 9.10
C LEU A 314 -0.72 -2.34 9.38
N ASN A 315 -0.12 -1.73 8.39
CA ASN A 315 1.19 -1.05 8.51
C ASN A 315 2.30 -1.95 9.11
N GLY A 316 2.26 -3.27 8.79
CA GLY A 316 3.19 -4.27 9.30
C GLY A 316 2.86 -4.81 10.69
N GLU A 317 1.78 -4.35 11.31
CA GLU A 317 1.29 -4.82 12.60
C GLU A 317 0.10 -5.76 12.41
N LYS A 318 0.21 -7.01 12.91
CA LYS A 318 -0.91 -7.95 12.86
C LYS A 318 -2.01 -7.49 13.82
N VAL A 319 -3.14 -7.10 13.27
CA VAL A 319 -4.29 -6.58 14.02
C VAL A 319 -5.44 -7.57 14.13
N VAL A 320 -5.53 -8.54 13.21
CA VAL A 320 -6.42 -9.72 13.26
C VAL A 320 -5.60 -10.95 12.92
N ASP A 321 -5.70 -11.99 13.72
CA ASP A 321 -4.90 -13.23 13.59
C ASP A 321 -5.79 -14.45 13.46
N ASP A 322 -6.00 -14.91 12.22
CA ASP A 322 -6.70 -16.17 11.92
C ASP A 322 -8.12 -16.25 12.53
N VAL A 323 -8.89 -15.18 12.46
CA VAL A 323 -10.25 -15.09 13.02
C VAL A 323 -11.28 -15.49 11.97
N ILE A 324 -12.33 -16.20 12.40
CA ILE A 324 -13.46 -16.54 11.53
C ILE A 324 -14.20 -15.27 11.13
N LEU A 325 -14.37 -15.08 9.84
CA LEU A 325 -15.20 -14.03 9.26
C LEU A 325 -16.64 -14.56 9.13
N GLU A 326 -17.55 -14.02 9.94
CA GLU A 326 -18.92 -14.45 9.93
C GLU A 326 -19.64 -14.02 8.66
N ASN A 327 -20.38 -14.95 8.05
CA ASN A 327 -21.21 -14.62 6.91
C ASN A 327 -22.39 -13.76 7.37
N TYR A 328 -22.45 -12.54 6.87
CA TYR A 328 -23.49 -11.58 7.23
C TYR A 328 -24.83 -11.84 6.51
N TRP A 329 -24.83 -12.59 5.40
CA TRP A 329 -25.98 -12.87 4.55
C TRP A 329 -26.54 -14.28 4.69
#